data_4938f03c173074278492533f06aa55ba
#
_entry.id   4938f03c173074278492533f06aa55ba
#
_cell.length_a   1.000
_cell.length_b   1.000
_cell.length_c   1.000
_cell.angle_alpha   90.00
_cell.angle_beta   90.00
_cell.angle_gamma   90.00
#
_symmetry.space_group_name_H-M   'P 1'
#
loop_
_entity.id
_entity.type
_entity.pdbx_description
1 polymer ?
#
loop_
_entity_poly.entity_id
_entity_poly.type
_entity_poly.pdbx_seq_one_letter_code
_entity_poly.pdbx_strand_id
1 'polypeptide(L)'
;ILSLMSGGFDSTVASYLTMKRGIKTHFIFFNLGGVAHEIGVKQVAFYLWNKFGASHRVKFISVPFDDVLTEIFRSTPETYMGVTLKRLMLMASEKIADQMEIDALLTGESVAQVSSQTLRNLALIDQVSNKLILRPLSTMNKPEIIDIANQIGTRYFAENMPEYCGVISKNPIVHGSFKRMEREAKRFDYTVLDQAVTDAKSIYIDEMVEDVTNLAPIEVINNLDQANYTIIDIRGAKTPIDTPCETLNIPFHKLKTEFKKLPQDREYLLYCEKGVMSQLHAQYLRDLEARENVRVYRPIASI
;
A
#
# COMPACT_ATOMS: atom_id res chain seq x y z
N ILE A 1 -3.04 9.05 -13.84
CA ILE A 1 -3.99 8.04 -13.36
C ILE A 1 -3.96 7.94 -11.84
N LEU A 2 -5.10 7.63 -11.18
CA LEU A 2 -5.20 7.38 -9.75
C LEU A 2 -5.37 5.86 -9.52
N SER A 3 -4.34 5.23 -8.94
CA SER A 3 -4.30 3.79 -8.69
C SER A 3 -4.83 3.46 -7.30
N LEU A 4 -5.85 2.60 -7.23
CA LEU A 4 -6.34 2.03 -5.98
C LEU A 4 -5.34 0.99 -5.48
N MET A 5 -4.57 1.36 -4.45
CA MET A 5 -3.45 0.59 -3.93
C MET A 5 -3.80 -0.06 -2.59
N SER A 6 -3.82 -1.39 -2.56
CA SER A 6 -4.00 -2.15 -1.31
C SER A 6 -2.71 -2.75 -0.77
N GLY A 7 -1.62 -2.68 -1.54
CA GLY A 7 -0.34 -3.29 -1.23
C GLY A 7 -0.24 -4.78 -1.57
N GLY A 8 -1.34 -5.45 -1.93
CA GLY A 8 -1.35 -6.83 -2.39
C GLY A 8 -0.81 -7.00 -3.81
N PHE A 9 -0.69 -8.25 -4.27
CA PHE A 9 -0.15 -8.61 -5.59
C PHE A 9 -0.80 -7.83 -6.73
N ASP A 10 -2.11 -7.83 -6.77
CA ASP A 10 -2.87 -7.37 -7.93
C ASP A 10 -2.76 -5.85 -8.11
N SER A 11 -2.97 -5.06 -7.03
CA SER A 11 -2.86 -3.61 -7.09
C SER A 11 -1.43 -3.13 -7.40
N THR A 12 -0.44 -3.84 -6.89
CA THR A 12 0.98 -3.54 -7.10
C THR A 12 1.40 -3.80 -8.54
N VAL A 13 1.03 -4.95 -9.10
CA VAL A 13 1.34 -5.30 -10.50
C VAL A 13 0.57 -4.41 -11.48
N ALA A 14 -0.70 -4.10 -11.20
CA ALA A 14 -1.48 -3.16 -12.02
C ALA A 14 -0.81 -1.79 -12.10
N SER A 15 -0.37 -1.25 -10.96
CA SER A 15 0.35 0.02 -10.89
C SER A 15 1.66 -0.01 -11.68
N TYR A 16 2.44 -1.07 -11.54
CA TYR A 16 3.67 -1.26 -12.32
C TYR A 16 3.41 -1.23 -13.84
N LEU A 17 2.38 -1.94 -14.30
CA LEU A 17 2.07 -2.02 -15.72
C LEU A 17 1.71 -0.67 -16.34
N THR A 18 1.09 0.24 -15.58
CA THR A 18 0.84 1.62 -16.01
C THR A 18 2.11 2.46 -15.97
N MET A 19 2.90 2.38 -14.89
CA MET A 19 4.18 3.08 -14.76
C MET A 19 5.18 2.69 -15.86
N LYS A 20 5.23 1.40 -16.21
CA LYS A 20 6.05 0.88 -17.31
C LYS A 20 5.71 1.53 -18.67
N ARG A 21 4.49 2.03 -18.84
CA ARG A 21 4.05 2.77 -20.04
C ARG A 21 4.35 4.26 -19.98
N GLY A 22 5.01 4.75 -18.94
CA GLY A 22 5.29 6.17 -18.72
C GLY A 22 4.09 6.96 -18.20
N ILE A 23 3.03 6.30 -17.73
CA ILE A 23 1.84 6.96 -17.18
C ILE A 23 2.15 7.46 -15.77
N LYS A 24 1.95 8.76 -15.53
CA LYS A 24 2.03 9.35 -14.19
C LYS A 24 0.97 8.73 -13.29
N THR A 25 1.40 7.94 -12.30
CA THR A 25 0.53 7.13 -11.44
C THR A 25 0.57 7.65 -10.00
N HIS A 26 -0.53 8.27 -9.56
CA HIS A 26 -0.78 8.60 -8.16
C HIS A 26 -1.41 7.40 -7.47
N PHE A 27 -1.26 7.32 -6.13
CA PHE A 27 -1.79 6.21 -5.35
C PHE A 27 -2.88 6.68 -4.40
N ILE A 28 -3.98 5.94 -4.34
CA ILE A 28 -5.02 6.10 -3.32
C ILE A 28 -5.16 4.82 -2.52
N PHE A 29 -5.16 4.96 -1.21
CA PHE A 29 -5.28 3.88 -0.24
C PHE A 29 -6.50 4.13 0.65
N PHE A 30 -7.35 3.14 0.77
CA PHE A 30 -8.49 3.14 1.68
C PHE A 30 -8.11 2.40 2.96
N ASN A 31 -7.95 3.14 4.05
CA ASN A 31 -7.50 2.58 5.31
C ASN A 31 -8.63 1.85 6.02
N LEU A 32 -8.58 0.53 6.02
CA LEU A 32 -9.50 -0.38 6.70
C LEU A 32 -8.82 -1.14 7.86
N GLY A 33 -7.51 -1.07 7.95
CA GLY A 33 -6.67 -1.91 8.82
C GLY A 33 -5.76 -1.15 9.77
N GLY A 34 -5.96 0.17 9.89
CA GLY A 34 -5.19 1.01 10.79
C GLY A 34 -3.76 1.31 10.32
N VAL A 35 -2.95 1.81 11.24
CA VAL A 35 -1.61 2.37 10.98
C VAL A 35 -0.65 1.36 10.35
N ALA A 36 -0.66 0.11 10.82
CA ALA A 36 0.25 -0.93 10.33
C ALA A 36 0.01 -1.26 8.84
N HIS A 37 -1.25 -1.31 8.41
CA HIS A 37 -1.60 -1.53 7.02
C HIS A 37 -1.15 -0.35 6.16
N GLU A 38 -1.42 0.87 6.60
CA GLU A 38 -1.02 2.08 5.89
C GLU A 38 0.50 2.16 5.67
N ILE A 39 1.30 1.85 6.70
CA ILE A 39 2.77 1.80 6.60
C ILE A 39 3.20 0.80 5.52
N GLY A 40 2.64 -0.41 5.53
CA GLY A 40 2.96 -1.43 4.52
C GLY A 40 2.63 -0.99 3.10
N VAL A 41 1.47 -0.34 2.89
CA VAL A 41 1.07 0.17 1.58
C VAL A 41 1.95 1.35 1.14
N LYS A 42 2.31 2.25 2.04
CA LYS A 42 3.28 3.33 1.78
C LYS A 42 4.63 2.77 1.32
N GLN A 43 5.12 1.70 1.96
CA GLN A 43 6.39 1.05 1.59
C GLN A 43 6.38 0.54 0.14
N VAL A 44 5.35 -0.20 -0.25
CA VAL A 44 5.28 -0.74 -1.61
C VAL A 44 5.03 0.36 -2.65
N ALA A 45 4.22 1.37 -2.34
CA ALA A 45 3.99 2.51 -3.22
C ALA A 45 5.28 3.30 -3.47
N PHE A 46 6.05 3.57 -2.40
CA PHE A 46 7.36 4.22 -2.51
C PHE A 46 8.35 3.37 -3.32
N TYR A 47 8.42 2.06 -3.06
CA TYR A 47 9.29 1.16 -3.79
C TYR A 47 9.01 1.19 -5.30
N LEU A 48 7.73 1.08 -5.69
CA LEU A 48 7.31 1.15 -7.08
C LEU A 48 7.69 2.47 -7.73
N TRP A 49 7.35 3.57 -7.08
CA TRP A 49 7.65 4.91 -7.59
C TRP A 49 9.16 5.10 -7.75
N ASN A 50 9.94 4.78 -6.73
CA ASN A 50 11.39 4.97 -6.76
C ASN A 50 12.08 4.15 -7.87
N LYS A 51 11.55 2.97 -8.17
CA LYS A 51 12.16 2.06 -9.14
C LYS A 51 11.65 2.27 -10.57
N PHE A 52 10.39 2.64 -10.73
CA PHE A 52 9.73 2.65 -12.04
C PHE A 52 9.03 3.97 -12.40
N GLY A 53 8.84 4.88 -11.46
CA GLY A 53 8.03 6.09 -11.64
C GLY A 53 8.72 7.39 -11.21
N ALA A 54 10.00 7.38 -10.85
CA ALA A 54 10.72 8.53 -10.28
C ALA A 54 10.87 9.74 -11.24
N SER A 55 10.56 9.58 -12.52
CA SER A 55 10.49 10.68 -13.49
C SER A 55 9.32 11.65 -13.25
N HIS A 56 8.33 11.24 -12.45
CA HIS A 56 7.16 12.04 -12.13
C HIS A 56 7.03 12.22 -10.62
N ARG A 57 6.74 13.44 -10.18
CA ARG A 57 6.35 13.68 -8.80
C ARG A 57 4.88 13.30 -8.62
N VAL A 58 4.60 12.33 -7.75
CA VAL A 58 3.27 11.75 -7.54
C VAL A 58 2.85 11.86 -6.08
N LYS A 59 1.56 11.75 -5.82
CA LYS A 59 0.97 11.79 -4.48
C LYS A 59 0.55 10.39 -4.03
N PHE A 60 0.65 10.16 -2.73
CA PHE A 60 -0.03 9.10 -2.01
C PHE A 60 -1.17 9.72 -1.20
N ILE A 61 -2.37 9.19 -1.38
CA ILE A 61 -3.58 9.66 -0.71
C ILE A 61 -4.08 8.54 0.20
N SER A 62 -4.19 8.83 1.51
CA SER A 62 -4.78 7.91 2.50
C SER A 62 -6.16 8.41 2.87
N VAL A 63 -7.17 7.57 2.65
CA VAL A 63 -8.57 7.86 2.95
C VAL A 63 -9.01 7.02 4.15
N PRO A 64 -9.42 7.61 5.28
CA PRO A 64 -9.96 6.87 6.41
C PRO A 64 -11.32 6.26 6.01
N PHE A 65 -11.49 4.95 6.20
CA PHE A 65 -12.68 4.26 5.70
C PHE A 65 -13.44 3.48 6.78
N ASP A 66 -13.07 3.68 8.06
CA ASP A 66 -13.67 2.98 9.20
C ASP A 66 -15.17 3.28 9.36
N ASP A 67 -15.56 4.56 9.26
CA ASP A 67 -16.98 4.98 9.37
C ASP A 67 -17.79 4.51 8.16
N VAL A 68 -17.20 4.53 6.97
CA VAL A 68 -17.80 3.98 5.74
C VAL A 68 -18.04 2.48 5.90
N LEU A 69 -17.06 1.75 6.45
CA LEU A 69 -17.19 0.32 6.72
C LEU A 69 -18.29 0.04 7.75
N THR A 70 -18.34 0.82 8.83
CA THR A 70 -19.38 0.73 9.86
C THR A 70 -20.77 0.92 9.25
N GLU A 71 -20.92 1.91 8.37
CA GLU A 71 -22.18 2.15 7.68
C GLU A 71 -22.55 1.02 6.69
N ILE A 72 -21.58 0.42 6.01
CA ILE A 72 -21.82 -0.78 5.19
C ILE A 72 -22.39 -1.91 6.06
N PHE A 73 -21.81 -2.17 7.22
CA PHE A 73 -22.32 -3.21 8.12
C PHE A 73 -23.74 -2.92 8.62
N ARG A 74 -24.06 -1.65 8.84
CA ARG A 74 -25.38 -1.22 9.30
C ARG A 74 -26.48 -1.32 8.24
N SER A 75 -26.19 -0.89 7.02
CA SER A 75 -27.19 -0.62 5.98
C SER A 75 -27.23 -1.63 4.83
N THR A 76 -26.16 -2.41 4.63
CA THR A 76 -26.00 -3.27 3.46
C THR A 76 -26.15 -4.75 3.84
N PRO A 77 -26.94 -5.55 3.06
CA PRO A 77 -27.02 -7.00 3.26
C PRO A 77 -25.64 -7.66 3.08
N GLU A 78 -25.31 -8.63 3.96
CA GLU A 78 -24.00 -9.30 4.00
C GLU A 78 -23.51 -9.78 2.61
N THR A 79 -24.42 -10.31 1.79
CA THR A 79 -24.07 -10.82 0.44
C THR A 79 -23.66 -9.73 -0.55
N TYR A 80 -24.02 -8.46 -0.31
CA TYR A 80 -23.71 -7.32 -1.17
C TYR A 80 -22.57 -6.43 -0.64
N MET A 81 -22.11 -6.63 0.59
CA MET A 81 -21.12 -5.77 1.25
C MET A 81 -19.85 -5.59 0.40
N GLY A 82 -19.30 -6.65 -0.16
CA GLY A 82 -18.09 -6.57 -0.97
C GLY A 82 -18.26 -5.75 -2.27
N VAL A 83 -19.42 -5.86 -2.93
CA VAL A 83 -19.74 -5.03 -4.10
C VAL A 83 -19.98 -3.58 -3.68
N THR A 84 -20.69 -3.35 -2.59
CA THR A 84 -20.95 -2.01 -2.05
C THR A 84 -19.65 -1.31 -1.67
N LEU A 85 -18.75 -1.99 -0.96
CA LEU A 85 -17.44 -1.43 -0.59
C LEU A 85 -16.67 -0.94 -1.83
N LYS A 86 -16.59 -1.77 -2.87
CA LYS A 86 -15.88 -1.39 -4.11
C LYS A 86 -16.56 -0.23 -4.84
N ARG A 87 -17.88 -0.15 -4.84
CA ARG A 87 -18.62 1.01 -5.36
C ARG A 87 -18.25 2.29 -4.61
N LEU A 88 -18.24 2.25 -3.27
CA LEU A 88 -17.89 3.40 -2.44
C LEU A 88 -16.43 3.82 -2.61
N MET A 89 -15.52 2.86 -2.76
CA MET A 89 -14.12 3.14 -3.10
C MET A 89 -13.99 3.85 -4.45
N LEU A 90 -14.72 3.42 -5.49
CA LEU A 90 -14.71 4.11 -6.79
C LEU A 90 -15.33 5.52 -6.70
N MET A 91 -16.44 5.69 -5.98
CA MET A 91 -17.06 7.01 -5.79
C MET A 91 -16.11 7.98 -5.07
N ALA A 92 -15.45 7.55 -4.02
CA ALA A 92 -14.45 8.36 -3.31
C ALA A 92 -13.24 8.66 -4.21
N SER A 93 -12.77 7.65 -4.97
CA SER A 93 -11.66 7.81 -5.92
C SER A 93 -11.99 8.82 -7.01
N GLU A 94 -13.23 8.81 -7.56
CA GLU A 94 -13.67 9.78 -8.56
C GLU A 94 -13.67 11.20 -8.00
N LYS A 95 -14.23 11.43 -6.81
CA LYS A 95 -14.22 12.74 -6.15
C LYS A 95 -12.81 13.28 -5.97
N ILE A 96 -11.87 12.45 -5.53
CA ILE A 96 -10.46 12.83 -5.36
C ILE A 96 -9.78 13.04 -6.72
N ALA A 97 -10.07 12.19 -7.71
CA ALA A 97 -9.55 12.33 -9.07
C ALA A 97 -10.01 13.65 -9.73
N ASP A 98 -11.27 14.05 -9.51
CA ASP A 98 -11.79 15.34 -9.98
C ASP A 98 -11.05 16.53 -9.34
N GLN A 99 -10.82 16.49 -8.02
CA GLN A 99 -10.04 17.51 -7.31
C GLN A 99 -8.58 17.61 -7.80
N MET A 100 -8.05 16.53 -8.33
CA MET A 100 -6.66 16.42 -8.82
C MET A 100 -6.55 16.55 -10.35
N GLU A 101 -7.65 16.78 -11.07
CA GLU A 101 -7.71 16.80 -12.54
C GLU A 101 -7.15 15.52 -13.18
N ILE A 102 -7.50 14.37 -12.59
CA ILE A 102 -7.06 13.03 -13.07
C ILE A 102 -8.17 12.41 -13.91
N ASP A 103 -7.83 11.92 -15.11
CA ASP A 103 -8.78 11.41 -16.10
C ASP A 103 -9.23 9.98 -15.86
N ALA A 104 -8.40 9.14 -15.21
CA ALA A 104 -8.64 7.72 -15.11
C ALA A 104 -8.32 7.14 -13.73
N LEU A 105 -9.05 6.10 -13.37
CA LEU A 105 -8.81 5.25 -12.20
C LEU A 105 -8.16 3.95 -12.62
N LEU A 106 -7.35 3.35 -11.75
CA LEU A 106 -6.70 2.07 -11.97
C LEU A 106 -7.05 1.11 -10.84
N THR A 107 -7.51 -0.08 -11.18
CA THR A 107 -7.73 -1.16 -10.22
C THR A 107 -6.97 -2.43 -10.61
N GLY A 108 -6.58 -3.23 -9.61
CA GLY A 108 -5.91 -4.51 -9.79
C GLY A 108 -6.87 -5.69 -9.94
N GLU A 109 -8.09 -5.48 -10.44
CA GLU A 109 -9.08 -6.55 -10.54
C GLU A 109 -8.79 -7.48 -11.73
N SER A 110 -8.87 -8.80 -11.47
CA SER A 110 -8.85 -9.86 -12.47
C SER A 110 -10.21 -10.54 -12.52
N VAL A 111 -10.75 -10.77 -13.73
CA VAL A 111 -12.09 -11.34 -13.91
C VAL A 111 -12.18 -12.73 -13.29
N ALA A 112 -13.24 -12.96 -12.51
CA ALA A 112 -13.56 -14.23 -11.86
C ALA A 112 -12.57 -14.71 -10.78
N GLN A 113 -11.58 -13.91 -10.37
CA GLN A 113 -10.65 -14.29 -9.32
C GLN A 113 -11.35 -14.41 -7.94
N VAL A 114 -12.28 -13.51 -7.65
CA VAL A 114 -13.15 -13.57 -6.46
C VAL A 114 -14.58 -13.17 -6.83
N SER A 115 -15.53 -13.44 -5.94
CA SER A 115 -16.96 -13.20 -6.17
C SER A 115 -17.32 -11.77 -6.60
N SER A 116 -16.65 -10.75 -6.07
CA SER A 116 -16.87 -9.35 -6.47
C SER A 116 -16.31 -9.02 -7.86
N GLN A 117 -15.49 -9.89 -8.45
CA GLN A 117 -14.83 -9.69 -9.74
C GLN A 117 -15.47 -10.48 -10.89
N THR A 118 -16.67 -11.01 -10.71
CA THR A 118 -17.44 -11.50 -11.88
C THR A 118 -17.80 -10.34 -12.79
N LEU A 119 -17.92 -10.59 -14.10
CA LEU A 119 -18.29 -9.54 -15.07
C LEU A 119 -19.55 -8.79 -14.64
N ARG A 120 -20.54 -9.52 -14.09
CA ARG A 120 -21.78 -8.92 -13.60
C ARG A 120 -21.56 -7.97 -12.44
N ASN A 121 -20.72 -8.36 -11.47
CA ASN A 121 -20.43 -7.52 -10.31
C ASN A 121 -19.51 -6.35 -10.67
N LEU A 122 -18.55 -6.55 -11.58
CA LEU A 122 -17.74 -5.44 -12.11
C LEU A 122 -18.61 -4.41 -12.83
N ALA A 123 -19.58 -4.85 -13.65
CA ALA A 123 -20.53 -3.94 -14.28
C ALA A 123 -21.40 -3.18 -13.26
N LEU A 124 -21.76 -3.78 -12.12
CA LEU A 124 -22.43 -3.09 -11.01
C LEU A 124 -21.52 -2.07 -10.34
N ILE A 125 -20.25 -2.42 -10.17
CA ILE A 125 -19.26 -1.55 -9.51
C ILE A 125 -18.99 -0.33 -10.40
N ASP A 126 -18.87 -0.49 -11.70
CA ASP A 126 -18.53 0.59 -12.63
C ASP A 126 -19.62 1.64 -12.81
N GLN A 127 -20.89 1.29 -12.53
CA GLN A 127 -22.02 2.23 -12.67
C GLN A 127 -21.91 3.51 -11.84
N VAL A 128 -21.05 3.56 -10.84
CA VAL A 128 -20.93 4.71 -9.94
C VAL A 128 -19.86 5.71 -10.34
N SER A 129 -19.14 5.44 -11.41
CA SER A 129 -18.06 6.32 -11.88
C SER A 129 -18.20 6.62 -13.37
N ASN A 130 -17.94 7.88 -13.71
CA ASN A 130 -17.83 8.35 -15.09
C ASN A 130 -16.38 8.37 -15.59
N LYS A 131 -15.41 8.08 -14.70
CA LYS A 131 -14.00 8.01 -15.08
C LYS A 131 -13.70 6.75 -15.88
N LEU A 132 -12.69 6.82 -16.74
CA LEU A 132 -12.12 5.64 -17.37
C LEU A 132 -11.51 4.75 -16.26
N ILE A 133 -11.98 3.50 -16.14
CA ILE A 133 -11.44 2.54 -15.19
C ILE A 133 -10.56 1.53 -15.93
N LEU A 134 -9.26 1.59 -15.72
CA LEU A 134 -8.32 0.65 -16.30
C LEU A 134 -8.14 -0.57 -15.39
N ARG A 135 -8.19 -1.77 -16.01
CA ARG A 135 -7.97 -3.06 -15.36
C ARG A 135 -6.95 -3.87 -16.16
N PRO A 136 -5.66 -3.56 -16.03
CA PRO A 136 -4.64 -4.23 -16.84
C PRO A 136 -4.52 -5.73 -16.57
N LEU A 137 -5.04 -6.20 -15.43
CA LEU A 137 -5.00 -7.61 -15.03
C LEU A 137 -6.26 -8.41 -15.38
N SER A 138 -7.25 -7.82 -16.05
CA SER A 138 -8.60 -8.40 -16.23
C SER A 138 -8.60 -9.82 -16.81
N THR A 139 -7.63 -10.16 -17.65
CA THR A 139 -7.50 -11.48 -18.29
C THR A 139 -6.32 -12.30 -17.78
N MET A 140 -5.58 -11.81 -16.79
CA MET A 140 -4.42 -12.51 -16.22
C MET A 140 -4.85 -13.46 -15.11
N ASN A 141 -4.22 -14.63 -15.05
CA ASN A 141 -4.41 -15.56 -13.95
C ASN A 141 -3.45 -15.22 -12.76
N LYS A 142 -3.71 -15.80 -11.59
CA LYS A 142 -2.93 -15.50 -10.37
C LYS A 142 -1.45 -15.85 -10.48
N PRO A 143 -1.03 -17.00 -11.06
CA PRO A 143 0.38 -17.30 -11.30
C PRO A 143 1.09 -16.24 -12.14
N GLU A 144 0.50 -15.79 -13.26
CA GLU A 144 1.08 -14.73 -14.10
C GLU A 144 1.31 -13.43 -13.33
N ILE A 145 0.36 -13.04 -12.48
CA ILE A 145 0.48 -11.85 -11.64
C ILE A 145 1.61 -12.03 -10.62
N ILE A 146 1.72 -13.21 -9.99
CA ILE A 146 2.79 -13.53 -9.04
C ILE A 146 4.15 -13.53 -9.73
N ASP A 147 4.25 -14.05 -10.93
CA ASP A 147 5.50 -14.05 -11.71
C ASP A 147 5.98 -12.62 -12.02
N ILE A 148 5.06 -11.72 -12.39
CA ILE A 148 5.40 -10.31 -12.56
C ILE A 148 5.84 -9.70 -11.21
N ALA A 149 5.13 -9.97 -10.13
CA ALA A 149 5.52 -9.46 -8.80
C ALA A 149 6.91 -9.93 -8.37
N ASN A 150 7.29 -11.18 -8.71
CA ASN A 150 8.65 -11.70 -8.52
C ASN A 150 9.68 -10.91 -9.34
N GLN A 151 9.41 -10.70 -10.64
CA GLN A 151 10.32 -10.01 -11.54
C GLN A 151 10.58 -8.56 -11.12
N ILE A 152 9.56 -7.86 -10.64
CA ILE A 152 9.68 -6.48 -10.18
C ILE A 152 10.14 -6.35 -8.73
N GLY A 153 10.22 -7.46 -7.98
CA GLY A 153 10.70 -7.49 -6.58
C GLY A 153 9.67 -7.07 -5.55
N THR A 154 8.36 -7.18 -5.86
CA THR A 154 7.28 -6.76 -4.96
C THR A 154 6.55 -7.91 -4.28
N ARG A 155 6.88 -9.16 -4.62
CA ARG A 155 6.25 -10.35 -4.03
C ARG A 155 6.23 -10.32 -2.50
N TYR A 156 7.35 -9.96 -1.91
CA TYR A 156 7.49 -9.92 -0.46
C TYR A 156 6.50 -8.96 0.22
N PHE A 157 6.31 -7.77 -0.34
CA PHE A 157 5.33 -6.82 0.21
C PHE A 157 3.94 -7.44 0.22
N ALA A 158 3.57 -8.07 -0.90
CA ALA A 158 2.26 -8.67 -1.09
C ALA A 158 2.00 -9.87 -0.17
N GLU A 159 3.00 -10.74 0.05
CA GLU A 159 2.87 -11.90 0.94
C GLU A 159 2.69 -11.53 2.42
N ASN A 160 3.14 -10.34 2.81
CA ASN A 160 3.03 -9.84 4.19
C ASN A 160 1.89 -8.82 4.37
N MET A 161 1.15 -8.52 3.31
CA MET A 161 0.04 -7.57 3.36
C MET A 161 -1.26 -8.27 3.78
N PRO A 162 -1.92 -7.84 4.85
CA PRO A 162 -3.20 -8.41 5.25
C PRO A 162 -4.30 -8.07 4.24
N GLU A 163 -5.15 -9.04 3.93
CA GLU A 163 -6.30 -8.85 3.05
C GLU A 163 -7.54 -8.50 3.86
N TYR A 164 -7.98 -7.24 3.81
CA TYR A 164 -9.16 -6.76 4.51
C TYR A 164 -10.44 -6.87 3.68
N CYS A 165 -10.36 -6.70 2.37
CA CYS A 165 -11.54 -6.68 1.50
C CYS A 165 -12.26 -8.03 1.38
N GLY A 166 -11.54 -9.15 1.55
CA GLY A 166 -12.12 -10.49 1.47
C GLY A 166 -12.91 -10.92 2.71
N VAL A 167 -12.70 -10.26 3.85
CA VAL A 167 -13.27 -10.66 5.15
C VAL A 167 -14.67 -10.07 5.39
N ILE A 168 -15.06 -9.03 4.64
CA ILE A 168 -16.25 -8.21 4.90
C ILE A 168 -17.55 -8.94 4.57
N SER A 169 -17.54 -9.91 3.66
CA SER A 169 -18.77 -10.52 3.14
C SER A 169 -18.83 -12.02 3.45
N LYS A 170 -19.85 -12.47 4.15
CA LYS A 170 -20.21 -13.88 4.28
C LYS A 170 -21.10 -14.27 3.10
N ASN A 171 -20.82 -15.40 2.43
CA ASN A 171 -21.56 -15.87 1.26
C ASN A 171 -21.77 -14.78 0.18
N PRO A 172 -20.68 -14.17 -0.34
CA PRO A 172 -20.77 -13.04 -1.24
C PRO A 172 -21.48 -13.41 -2.54
N ILE A 173 -22.28 -12.49 -3.07
CA ILE A 173 -23.03 -12.68 -4.29
C ILE A 173 -22.08 -12.75 -5.51
N VAL A 174 -22.30 -13.72 -6.40
CA VAL A 174 -21.53 -13.84 -7.66
C VAL A 174 -22.27 -13.25 -8.86
N HIS A 175 -23.60 -13.04 -8.75
CA HIS A 175 -24.44 -12.47 -9.80
C HIS A 175 -25.40 -11.42 -9.21
N GLY A 176 -24.90 -10.22 -9.00
CA GLY A 176 -25.66 -9.13 -8.39
C GLY A 176 -26.78 -8.60 -9.30
N SER A 177 -27.85 -8.13 -8.69
CA SER A 177 -28.97 -7.50 -9.38
C SER A 177 -28.82 -5.97 -9.37
N PHE A 178 -28.88 -5.32 -10.53
CA PHE A 178 -28.85 -3.85 -10.65
C PHE A 178 -29.99 -3.21 -9.84
N LYS A 179 -31.21 -3.70 -9.99
CA LYS A 179 -32.38 -3.19 -9.25
C LYS A 179 -32.24 -3.30 -7.73
N ARG A 180 -31.65 -4.42 -7.28
CA ARG A 180 -31.41 -4.61 -5.85
C ARG A 180 -30.28 -3.68 -5.36
N MET A 181 -29.19 -3.55 -6.12
CA MET A 181 -28.08 -2.68 -5.78
C MET A 181 -28.51 -1.21 -5.65
N GLU A 182 -29.33 -0.72 -6.57
CA GLU A 182 -29.91 0.63 -6.48
C GLU A 182 -30.78 0.84 -5.26
N ARG A 183 -31.60 -0.18 -4.88
CA ARG A 183 -32.42 -0.13 -3.70
C ARG A 183 -31.58 -0.09 -2.42
N GLU A 184 -30.56 -0.91 -2.31
CA GLU A 184 -29.68 -0.95 -1.15
C GLU A 184 -28.83 0.34 -1.07
N ALA A 185 -28.39 0.89 -2.19
CA ALA A 185 -27.68 2.17 -2.25
C ALA A 185 -28.48 3.35 -1.67
N LYS A 186 -29.82 3.33 -1.78
CA LYS A 186 -30.68 4.37 -1.20
C LYS A 186 -30.75 4.35 0.33
N ARG A 187 -30.29 3.26 0.96
CA ARG A 187 -30.29 3.11 2.42
C ARG A 187 -29.00 3.55 3.05
N PHE A 188 -27.95 3.69 2.23
CA PHE A 188 -26.63 4.05 2.69
C PHE A 188 -26.57 5.56 2.97
N ASP A 189 -26.00 5.93 4.10
CA ASP A 189 -25.73 7.32 4.45
C ASP A 189 -24.42 7.79 3.79
N TYR A 190 -24.54 8.53 2.69
CA TYR A 190 -23.40 9.02 1.93
C TYR A 190 -22.62 10.14 2.63
N THR A 191 -23.14 10.72 3.72
CA THR A 191 -22.40 11.76 4.45
C THR A 191 -21.09 11.22 5.04
N VAL A 192 -21.05 9.94 5.44
CA VAL A 192 -19.83 9.30 5.91
C VAL A 192 -18.76 9.16 4.80
N LEU A 193 -19.19 8.97 3.55
CA LEU A 193 -18.30 8.92 2.40
C LEU A 193 -17.73 10.31 2.08
N ASP A 194 -18.57 11.34 2.11
CA ASP A 194 -18.16 12.72 1.89
C ASP A 194 -17.18 13.18 2.97
N GLN A 195 -17.40 12.79 4.22
CA GLN A 195 -16.49 13.06 5.32
C GLN A 195 -15.16 12.33 5.11
N ALA A 196 -15.17 11.03 4.74
CA ALA A 196 -13.95 10.27 4.46
C ALA A 196 -13.10 10.90 3.34
N VAL A 197 -13.73 11.45 2.29
CA VAL A 197 -13.04 12.20 1.23
C VAL A 197 -12.47 13.52 1.74
N THR A 198 -13.19 14.21 2.62
CA THR A 198 -12.74 15.47 3.22
C THR A 198 -11.54 15.24 4.15
N ASP A 199 -11.55 14.15 4.91
CA ASP A 199 -10.50 13.79 5.87
C ASP A 199 -9.30 13.08 5.20
N ALA A 200 -9.34 12.89 3.88
CA ALA A 200 -8.27 12.26 3.14
C ALA A 200 -6.96 13.05 3.26
N LYS A 201 -5.89 12.37 3.63
CA LYS A 201 -4.55 12.93 3.75
C LYS A 201 -3.76 12.69 2.48
N SER A 202 -3.20 13.75 1.92
CA SER A 202 -2.41 13.68 0.69
C SER A 202 -0.98 14.14 0.96
N ILE A 203 -0.01 13.33 0.58
CA ILE A 203 1.42 13.62 0.70
C ILE A 203 2.13 13.31 -0.62
N TYR A 204 3.15 14.06 -0.97
CA TYR A 204 4.02 13.66 -2.06
C TYR A 204 4.85 12.45 -1.65
N ILE A 205 5.02 11.51 -2.57
CA ILE A 205 5.66 10.23 -2.25
C ILE A 205 7.15 10.38 -1.88
N ASP A 206 7.81 11.40 -2.40
CA ASP A 206 9.19 11.79 -2.06
C ASP A 206 9.32 12.41 -0.66
N GLU A 207 8.21 12.94 -0.11
CA GLU A 207 8.13 13.54 1.24
C GLU A 207 7.67 12.54 2.30
N MET A 208 7.25 11.33 1.93
CA MET A 208 6.73 10.33 2.87
C MET A 208 7.70 9.95 3.99
N VAL A 209 9.00 10.19 3.78
CA VAL A 209 10.04 9.97 4.81
C VAL A 209 9.83 10.87 6.01
N GLU A 210 9.51 12.15 5.76
CA GLU A 210 9.28 13.15 6.82
C GLU A 210 7.98 12.88 7.57
N ASP A 211 6.94 12.40 6.87
CA ASP A 211 5.66 12.03 7.48
C ASP A 211 5.78 10.84 8.43
N VAL A 212 6.60 9.85 8.06
CA VAL A 212 6.91 8.68 8.90
C VAL A 212 7.79 9.06 10.10
N THR A 213 8.67 10.06 9.97
CA THR A 213 9.52 10.52 11.06
C THR A 213 8.78 11.32 12.12
N ASN A 214 7.66 11.96 11.75
CA ASN A 214 6.85 12.75 12.70
C ASN A 214 6.02 11.89 13.67
N LEU A 215 5.89 10.57 13.43
CA LEU A 215 5.16 9.66 14.34
C LEU A 215 5.92 9.28 15.62
N ALA A 216 7.21 9.39 15.66
CA ALA A 216 8.19 9.43 16.77
C ALA A 216 9.57 9.29 16.11
N PRO A 217 10.45 10.27 16.21
CA PRO A 217 11.68 10.31 15.43
C PRO A 217 12.56 9.09 15.74
N ILE A 218 12.81 8.27 14.71
CA ILE A 218 13.85 7.27 14.78
C ILE A 218 15.18 8.00 14.65
N GLU A 219 16.04 7.77 15.60
CA GLU A 219 17.37 8.35 15.60
C GLU A 219 18.14 7.92 14.35
N VAL A 220 18.67 8.90 13.63
CA VAL A 220 19.49 8.70 12.44
C VAL A 220 20.96 8.89 12.85
N ILE A 221 21.73 7.82 12.73
CA ILE A 221 23.17 7.83 13.00
C ILE A 221 23.91 8.11 11.68
N ASN A 222 24.64 9.19 11.64
CA ASN A 222 25.41 9.60 10.47
C ASN A 222 26.89 9.24 10.57
N ASN A 223 27.38 9.06 11.81
CA ASN A 223 28.80 8.76 12.09
C ASN A 223 28.91 7.53 13.00
N LEU A 224 29.84 6.64 12.70
CA LEU A 224 30.01 5.36 13.38
C LEU A 224 31.18 5.38 14.39
N ASP A 225 31.46 6.52 14.98
CA ASP A 225 32.61 6.72 15.89
C ASP A 225 32.58 5.88 17.18
N GLN A 226 31.48 5.17 17.47
CA GLN A 226 31.34 4.27 18.60
C GLN A 226 31.03 2.84 18.14
N ALA A 227 31.95 1.95 18.41
CA ALA A 227 32.10 0.62 17.82
C ALA A 227 31.11 -0.47 18.28
N ASN A 228 29.91 -0.16 18.78
CA ASN A 228 28.98 -1.17 19.33
C ASN A 228 27.70 -1.38 18.50
N TYR A 229 27.68 -0.92 17.24
CA TYR A 229 26.54 -1.12 16.40
C TYR A 229 26.71 -2.34 15.50
N THR A 230 25.60 -3.06 15.27
CA THR A 230 25.49 -4.04 14.17
C THR A 230 24.65 -3.42 13.05
N ILE A 231 25.24 -3.23 11.87
CA ILE A 231 24.52 -2.69 10.71
C ILE A 231 23.75 -3.82 10.03
N ILE A 232 22.49 -3.59 9.77
CA ILE A 232 21.66 -4.48 8.97
C ILE A 232 21.44 -3.84 7.59
N ASP A 233 22.11 -4.37 6.59
CA ASP A 233 21.92 -3.97 5.20
C ASP A 233 20.64 -4.60 4.65
N ILE A 234 19.61 -3.78 4.46
CA ILE A 234 18.30 -4.25 4.00
C ILE A 234 18.12 -4.20 2.48
N ARG A 235 19.14 -3.78 1.71
CA ARG A 235 19.06 -3.63 0.24
C ARG A 235 18.93 -4.95 -0.50
N GLY A 236 19.45 -6.05 0.06
CA GLY A 236 19.65 -7.31 -0.67
C GLY A 236 20.74 -7.21 -1.74
N ALA A 237 21.58 -6.18 -1.67
CA ALA A 237 22.69 -5.97 -2.60
C ALA A 237 23.81 -6.99 -2.37
N LYS A 238 24.53 -7.35 -3.46
CA LYS A 238 25.72 -8.23 -3.38
C LYS A 238 26.97 -7.46 -2.94
N THR A 239 26.97 -6.14 -3.08
CA THR A 239 28.12 -5.30 -2.73
C THR A 239 28.04 -4.91 -1.26
N PRO A 240 29.03 -5.29 -0.42
CA PRO A 240 29.06 -4.90 0.98
C PRO A 240 29.09 -3.38 1.16
N ILE A 241 28.64 -2.92 2.34
CA ILE A 241 28.83 -1.54 2.77
C ILE A 241 30.27 -1.41 3.29
N ASP A 242 30.95 -0.33 2.93
CA ASP A 242 32.24 0.02 3.53
C ASP A 242 31.98 0.64 4.91
N THR A 243 32.29 -0.10 5.97
CA THR A 243 32.00 0.28 7.35
C THR A 243 32.89 -0.47 8.33
N PRO A 244 33.32 0.14 9.44
CA PRO A 244 34.08 -0.55 10.49
C PRO A 244 33.22 -1.47 11.38
N CYS A 245 31.88 -1.40 11.26
CA CYS A 245 30.97 -2.16 12.10
C CYS A 245 30.65 -3.55 11.54
N GLU A 246 30.27 -4.48 12.40
CA GLU A 246 29.68 -5.76 11.97
C GLU A 246 28.48 -5.49 11.07
N THR A 247 28.42 -6.17 9.92
CA THR A 247 27.34 -5.99 8.94
C THR A 247 26.62 -7.31 8.69
N LEU A 248 25.31 -7.32 8.90
CA LEU A 248 24.41 -8.41 8.54
C LEU A 248 23.68 -8.04 7.26
N ASN A 249 23.73 -8.89 6.24
CA ASN A 249 22.94 -8.71 5.04
C ASN A 249 21.59 -9.43 5.23
N ILE A 250 20.57 -8.67 5.64
CA ILE A 250 19.21 -9.15 5.80
C ILE A 250 18.32 -8.31 4.89
N PRO A 251 18.04 -8.77 3.66
CA PRO A 251 17.18 -8.05 2.75
C PRO A 251 15.84 -7.68 3.42
N PHE A 252 15.32 -6.49 3.13
CA PHE A 252 14.11 -5.96 3.78
C PHE A 252 12.97 -6.99 3.85
N HIS A 253 12.86 -7.84 2.85
CA HIS A 253 11.83 -8.88 2.77
C HIS A 253 12.02 -10.04 3.78
N LYS A 254 13.17 -10.23 4.36
CA LYS A 254 13.44 -11.21 5.43
C LYS A 254 13.54 -10.56 6.80
N LEU A 255 13.59 -9.23 6.85
CA LEU A 255 13.90 -8.48 8.05
C LEU A 255 12.97 -8.83 9.22
N LYS A 256 11.66 -8.84 8.99
CA LYS A 256 10.65 -9.14 10.02
C LYS A 256 10.86 -10.51 10.68
N THR A 257 11.21 -11.52 9.90
CA THR A 257 11.39 -12.90 10.37
C THR A 257 12.76 -13.11 11.00
N GLU A 258 13.82 -12.58 10.35
CA GLU A 258 15.19 -12.76 10.81
C GLU A 258 15.52 -11.88 12.01
N PHE A 259 14.95 -10.66 12.07
CA PHE A 259 15.18 -9.73 13.18
C PHE A 259 14.71 -10.28 14.53
N LYS A 260 13.63 -11.09 14.55
CA LYS A 260 13.13 -11.74 15.77
C LYS A 260 14.14 -12.72 16.38
N LYS A 261 15.06 -13.25 15.57
CA LYS A 261 16.09 -14.21 16.00
C LYS A 261 17.35 -13.51 16.54
N LEU A 262 17.46 -12.20 16.32
CA LEU A 262 18.64 -11.43 16.73
C LEU A 262 18.59 -11.11 18.23
N PRO A 263 19.78 -11.03 18.89
CA PRO A 263 19.90 -10.66 20.30
C PRO A 263 19.19 -9.34 20.60
N GLN A 264 18.56 -9.23 21.78
CA GLN A 264 17.84 -8.02 22.20
C GLN A 264 18.73 -6.98 22.87
N ASP A 265 19.90 -7.39 23.30
CA ASP A 265 20.90 -6.58 24.03
C ASP A 265 21.87 -5.84 23.13
N ARG A 266 21.70 -5.93 21.79
CA ARG A 266 22.52 -5.24 20.80
C ARG A 266 21.76 -4.07 20.17
N GLU A 267 22.51 -3.05 19.77
CA GLU A 267 22.02 -1.91 19.00
C GLU A 267 22.15 -2.17 17.50
N TYR A 268 21.04 -2.01 16.78
CA TYR A 268 20.97 -2.27 15.34
C TYR A 268 20.74 -1.01 14.54
N LEU A 269 21.50 -0.86 13.45
CA LEU A 269 21.35 0.24 12.51
C LEU A 269 20.88 -0.30 11.17
N LEU A 270 19.66 0.02 10.76
CA LEU A 270 19.17 -0.34 9.43
C LEU A 270 19.75 0.58 8.38
N TYR A 271 20.22 0.00 7.29
CA TYR A 271 20.82 0.73 6.17
C TYR A 271 20.13 0.42 4.84
N CYS A 272 19.84 1.48 4.08
CA CYS A 272 19.54 1.43 2.64
C CYS A 272 20.09 2.70 1.96
N GLU A 273 20.27 2.67 0.62
CA GLU A 273 20.95 3.76 -0.12
C GLU A 273 20.35 5.16 0.12
N LYS A 274 19.01 5.27 0.14
CA LYS A 274 18.30 6.55 0.30
C LYS A 274 17.80 6.80 1.73
N GLY A 275 18.02 5.89 2.66
CA GLY A 275 17.57 6.01 4.04
C GLY A 275 16.07 5.83 4.27
N VAL A 276 15.25 5.78 3.22
CA VAL A 276 13.78 5.74 3.32
C VAL A 276 13.27 4.39 3.79
N MET A 277 13.68 3.32 3.11
CA MET A 277 13.24 1.97 3.47
C MET A 277 13.76 1.56 4.86
N SER A 278 14.98 1.96 5.20
CA SER A 278 15.53 1.71 6.54
C SER A 278 14.71 2.42 7.61
N GLN A 279 14.26 3.64 7.35
CA GLN A 279 13.45 4.42 8.30
C GLN A 279 12.06 3.83 8.49
N LEU A 280 11.37 3.47 7.40
CA LEU A 280 10.07 2.81 7.45
C LEU A 280 10.11 1.48 8.20
N HIS A 281 11.16 0.65 7.93
CA HIS A 281 11.31 -0.63 8.62
C HIS A 281 11.72 -0.48 10.08
N ALA A 282 12.56 0.51 10.41
CA ALA A 282 12.92 0.79 11.80
C ALA A 282 11.70 1.25 12.60
N GLN A 283 10.85 2.11 12.02
CA GLN A 283 9.58 2.52 12.62
C GLN A 283 8.66 1.31 12.87
N TYR A 284 8.52 0.44 11.87
CA TYR A 284 7.73 -0.79 12.00
C TYR A 284 8.23 -1.67 13.17
N LEU A 285 9.54 -1.91 13.24
CA LEU A 285 10.13 -2.76 14.29
C LEU A 285 9.93 -2.15 15.68
N ARG A 286 10.01 -0.83 15.80
CA ARG A 286 9.80 -0.14 17.08
C ARG A 286 8.34 -0.16 17.52
N ASP A 287 7.41 0.21 16.65
CA ASP A 287 6.03 0.45 17.04
C ASP A 287 5.21 -0.85 17.14
N LEU A 288 5.52 -1.85 16.32
CA LEU A 288 4.75 -3.11 16.25
C LEU A 288 5.46 -4.31 16.88
N GLU A 289 6.78 -4.32 16.91
CA GLU A 289 7.57 -5.42 17.51
C GLU A 289 8.22 -5.00 18.83
N ALA A 290 7.92 -3.78 19.33
CA ALA A 290 8.43 -3.20 20.58
C ALA A 290 9.98 -3.25 20.71
N ARG A 291 10.69 -2.98 19.60
CA ARG A 291 12.16 -3.05 19.53
C ARG A 291 12.77 -1.65 19.57
N GLU A 292 13.06 -1.14 20.77
CA GLU A 292 13.62 0.20 20.97
C GLU A 292 15.11 0.32 20.55
N ASN A 293 15.80 -0.82 20.39
CA ASN A 293 17.20 -0.92 20.03
C ASN A 293 17.48 -0.85 18.52
N VAL A 294 16.60 -0.18 17.75
CA VAL A 294 16.71 -0.04 16.30
C VAL A 294 16.79 1.43 15.92
N ARG A 295 17.82 1.77 15.15
CA ARG A 295 18.04 3.10 14.57
C ARG A 295 18.33 2.98 13.07
N VAL A 296 18.55 4.10 12.41
CA VAL A 296 18.85 4.17 10.99
C VAL A 296 20.28 4.66 10.78
N TYR A 297 21.03 3.98 9.93
CA TYR A 297 22.32 4.46 9.46
C TYR A 297 22.15 5.21 8.13
N ARG A 298 22.67 6.44 8.10
CA ARG A 298 22.73 7.27 6.90
C ARG A 298 24.12 7.91 6.83
N PRO A 299 25.07 7.31 6.08
CA PRO A 299 26.40 7.89 5.92
C PRO A 299 26.30 9.29 5.31
N ILE A 300 27.11 10.22 5.81
CA ILE A 300 27.30 11.51 5.17
C ILE A 300 27.99 11.21 3.85
N ALA A 301 27.39 11.58 2.72
CA ALA A 301 28.01 11.44 1.43
C ALA A 301 29.35 12.19 1.46
N SER A 302 30.44 11.49 1.20
CA SER A 302 31.73 12.14 0.99
C SER A 302 31.59 13.05 -0.24
N ILE A 303 31.74 14.35 -0.02
CA ILE A 303 31.70 15.39 -1.07
C ILE A 303 32.86 15.18 -2.04
#